data_0b09dec5cf2365a4722a8d4ac89bc402
#
_entry.id   0b09dec5cf2365a4722a8d4ac89bc402
#
_cell.length_a   1.000
_cell.length_b   1.000
_cell.length_c   1.000
_cell.angle_alpha   90.00
_cell.angle_beta   90.00
_cell.angle_gamma   90.00
#
_symmetry.space_group_name_H-M   'P 1'
#
loop_
_entity.id
_entity.type
_entity.pdbx_description
1 polymer ?
#
loop_
_entity_poly.entity_id
_entity_poly.type
_entity_poly.pdbx_seq_one_letter_code
_entity_poly.pdbx_strand_id
1 'polypeptide(L)'
;MRDGRDTHLYKIPRHAPAAFPPCISPLRVYTTEIMSSLNGHSNGNGAIHKRVLKPGVWAPIPTFLDDREELDIATFRKHVVDLAKLGMQPVVCGSMGEAFHLTDNERVTLFKETRAALDEAGLFDTVIIAGTGANSTRATINLCHLAASSGADVAIVIPPGYFAGAMTPLALKTFFLEVQASSPIPVMLYNFPGAAGGIDLSSDLIEEIARKGSNICGVKLTCGAVGKLTRITAATATPAFADYPRKSDVAPEFLTLGGFADFLAPAVLGGRGHGAIMGLGNIYPRSLARLFELSYKIATDAQPSAQDLKKALELQDLVSGADASFTRAGIPGTKWYLKTHSGYPSARLRHPILEFTDEQGRALEKEEAVVKLMEVEKSLANNQ
;
A
#
# COMPACT_ATOMS: atom_id res chain seq x y z
N MET A 1 -7.96 -67.17 8.58
CA MET A 1 -6.93 -66.93 7.56
C MET A 1 -6.40 -65.53 7.81
N ARG A 2 -5.09 -65.41 8.02
CA ARG A 2 -4.37 -64.21 8.45
C ARG A 2 -4.14 -63.30 7.27
N ASP A 3 -4.38 -62.02 7.44
CA ASP A 3 -3.88 -61.03 6.48
C ASP A 3 -3.01 -60.02 7.23
N GLY A 4 -1.70 -60.12 6.93
CA GLY A 4 -0.66 -59.26 7.54
C GLY A 4 -0.42 -58.06 6.61
N ARG A 5 -0.51 -56.85 7.17
CA ARG A 5 -0.04 -55.64 6.47
C ARG A 5 1.26 -55.15 7.14
N ASP A 6 2.34 -55.31 6.42
CA ASP A 6 3.65 -54.77 6.75
C ASP A 6 3.63 -53.23 6.67
N THR A 7 3.83 -52.55 7.77
CA THR A 7 4.12 -51.13 7.83
C THR A 7 5.62 -50.91 7.87
N HIS A 8 6.21 -50.57 6.75
CA HIS A 8 7.59 -50.10 6.70
C HIS A 8 7.71 -48.70 7.29
N LEU A 9 8.11 -48.62 8.53
CA LEU A 9 8.56 -47.37 9.17
C LEU A 9 9.99 -47.06 8.72
N TYR A 10 10.16 -46.01 7.95
CA TYR A 10 11.47 -45.42 7.68
C TYR A 10 12.06 -44.83 8.95
N LYS A 11 13.13 -45.47 9.49
CA LYS A 11 13.95 -44.89 10.56
C LYS A 11 14.89 -43.83 9.97
N ILE A 12 14.69 -42.56 10.37
CA ILE A 12 15.63 -41.47 10.10
C ILE A 12 16.77 -41.53 11.09
N PRO A 13 18.05 -41.58 10.67
CA PRO A 13 19.19 -41.55 11.59
C PRO A 13 19.27 -40.14 12.26
N ARG A 14 19.40 -40.12 13.58
CA ARG A 14 19.73 -38.89 14.31
C ARG A 14 21.22 -38.62 14.13
N HIS A 15 21.55 -37.61 13.31
CA HIS A 15 22.87 -37.02 13.31
C HIS A 15 22.89 -35.80 14.22
N ALA A 16 23.90 -35.68 15.07
CA ALA A 16 24.18 -34.55 15.93
C ALA A 16 24.44 -33.28 15.09
N PRO A 17 24.12 -32.08 15.60
CA PRO A 17 24.31 -30.85 14.83
C PRO A 17 25.81 -30.57 14.68
N ALA A 18 26.25 -30.52 13.41
CA ALA A 18 27.55 -29.97 13.06
C ALA A 18 27.55 -28.47 13.25
N ALA A 19 28.51 -27.94 14.00
CA ALA A 19 28.72 -26.50 14.14
C ALA A 19 29.15 -25.91 12.80
N PHE A 20 28.38 -24.92 12.31
CA PHE A 20 28.75 -24.11 11.14
C PHE A 20 29.82 -23.08 11.56
N PRO A 21 30.88 -22.90 10.78
CA PRO A 21 31.82 -21.80 11.02
C PRO A 21 31.18 -20.46 10.62
N PRO A 22 31.52 -19.35 11.31
CA PRO A 22 30.99 -18.04 10.95
C PRO A 22 31.57 -17.57 9.62
N CYS A 23 30.73 -17.48 8.60
CA CYS A 23 31.08 -16.85 7.32
C CYS A 23 30.86 -15.34 7.47
N ILE A 24 31.88 -14.63 7.97
CA ILE A 24 31.94 -13.17 7.97
C ILE A 24 32.80 -12.74 6.79
N SER A 25 32.15 -12.39 5.67
CA SER A 25 32.78 -11.51 4.69
C SER A 25 32.45 -10.07 5.06
N PRO A 26 33.41 -9.13 5.06
CA PRO A 26 33.14 -7.76 5.48
C PRO A 26 32.27 -7.07 4.43
N LEU A 27 31.01 -6.81 4.79
CA LEU A 27 30.19 -5.80 4.12
C LEU A 27 30.95 -4.47 4.23
N ARG A 28 31.29 -3.88 3.09
CA ARG A 28 31.82 -2.53 3.04
C ARG A 28 30.85 -1.61 3.78
N VAL A 29 31.37 -1.00 4.84
CA VAL A 29 30.73 0.06 5.60
C VAL A 29 30.51 1.22 4.64
N TYR A 30 29.30 1.41 4.17
CA TYR A 30 28.89 2.67 3.55
C TYR A 30 28.80 3.71 4.69
N THR A 31 29.69 4.68 4.59
CA THR A 31 29.92 5.70 5.60
C THR A 31 28.69 6.54 5.91
N THR A 32 28.66 7.05 7.13
CA THR A 32 27.65 7.87 7.82
C THR A 32 27.20 9.15 7.06
N GLU A 33 27.81 9.48 5.92
CA GLU A 33 27.48 10.67 5.12
C GLU A 33 26.16 10.55 4.33
N ILE A 34 25.65 9.33 4.08
CA ILE A 34 24.37 9.14 3.36
C ILE A 34 23.16 9.39 4.28
N MET A 35 23.32 9.25 5.59
CA MET A 35 22.19 9.41 6.52
C MET A 35 21.76 10.86 6.75
N SER A 36 22.60 11.86 6.48
CA SER A 36 22.24 13.28 6.64
C SER A 36 21.44 13.84 5.45
N SER A 37 21.48 13.18 4.28
CA SER A 37 20.75 13.62 3.07
C SER A 37 19.31 13.13 2.97
N LEU A 38 18.89 12.19 3.82
CA LEU A 38 17.57 11.55 3.74
C LEU A 38 16.44 12.35 4.42
N ASN A 39 16.75 13.38 5.21
CA ASN A 39 15.76 14.07 6.05
C ASN A 39 15.41 15.51 5.64
N GLY A 40 15.79 15.97 4.46
CA GLY A 40 15.41 17.31 4.01
C GLY A 40 15.97 17.64 2.64
N HIS A 41 15.11 17.76 1.65
CA HIS A 41 15.47 18.43 0.40
C HIS A 41 15.29 19.92 0.61
N SER A 42 16.37 20.70 0.52
CA SER A 42 16.28 22.17 0.42
C SER A 42 15.93 22.52 -1.03
N ASN A 43 14.78 23.16 -1.25
CA ASN A 43 14.58 23.91 -2.48
C ASN A 43 15.50 25.14 -2.47
N GLY A 44 15.73 25.78 -3.62
CA GLY A 44 16.63 26.93 -3.77
C GLY A 44 16.36 28.13 -2.81
N ASN A 45 15.34 28.05 -1.95
CA ASN A 45 14.97 29.01 -0.91
C ASN A 45 15.34 28.57 0.52
N GLY A 46 16.04 27.44 0.72
CA GLY A 46 16.52 27.01 2.03
C GLY A 46 15.47 26.45 3.00
N ALA A 47 14.22 26.25 2.57
CA ALA A 47 13.19 25.62 3.40
C ALA A 47 13.40 24.10 3.46
N ILE A 48 13.51 23.55 4.66
CA ILE A 48 13.57 22.09 4.90
C ILE A 48 12.12 21.59 4.96
N HIS A 49 11.73 20.82 3.93
CA HIS A 49 10.42 20.15 3.90
C HIS A 49 10.49 18.83 4.67
N LYS A 50 9.67 18.70 5.70
CA LYS A 50 9.58 17.46 6.49
C LYS A 50 8.36 16.65 6.05
N ARG A 51 8.60 15.58 5.29
CA ARG A 51 7.55 14.63 4.91
C ARG A 51 7.23 13.73 6.10
N VAL A 52 5.96 13.73 6.52
CA VAL A 52 5.49 12.93 7.65
C VAL A 52 4.26 12.14 7.23
N LEU A 53 4.31 10.83 7.43
CA LEU A 53 3.18 9.93 7.23
C LEU A 53 2.09 10.24 8.26
N LYS A 54 0.92 10.67 7.79
CA LYS A 54 -0.22 11.08 8.63
C LYS A 54 -1.47 10.29 8.24
N PRO A 55 -2.51 10.24 9.09
CA PRO A 55 -3.83 9.78 8.68
C PRO A 55 -4.28 10.44 7.38
N GLY A 56 -4.85 9.65 6.45
CA GLY A 56 -5.21 10.16 5.12
C GLY A 56 -5.65 9.09 4.14
N VAL A 57 -5.65 9.46 2.88
CA VAL A 57 -6.03 8.61 1.76
C VAL A 57 -4.92 8.55 0.71
N TRP A 58 -4.74 7.37 0.15
CA TRP A 58 -3.71 7.08 -0.84
C TRP A 58 -4.31 6.33 -2.03
N ALA A 59 -3.80 6.62 -3.22
CA ALA A 59 -4.09 5.86 -4.43
C ALA A 59 -2.90 4.97 -4.80
N PRO A 60 -3.10 3.65 -4.98
CA PRO A 60 -2.10 2.78 -5.56
C PRO A 60 -2.04 3.06 -7.08
N ILE A 61 -0.98 3.74 -7.50
CA ILE A 61 -0.84 4.26 -8.86
C ILE A 61 -0.68 3.11 -9.87
N PRO A 62 -1.48 3.04 -10.96
CA PRO A 62 -1.25 2.12 -12.07
C PRO A 62 0.08 2.41 -12.78
N THR A 63 0.73 1.38 -13.30
CA THR A 63 1.84 1.57 -14.22
C THR A 63 1.30 1.77 -15.62
N PHE A 64 1.54 2.94 -16.22
CA PHE A 64 1.13 3.23 -17.60
C PHE A 64 2.19 2.71 -18.57
N LEU A 65 1.74 2.06 -19.63
CA LEU A 65 2.57 1.42 -20.64
C LEU A 65 2.14 1.89 -22.03
N ASP A 66 3.10 2.03 -22.92
CA ASP A 66 2.85 2.22 -24.34
C ASP A 66 2.52 0.89 -25.06
N ASP A 67 2.30 0.92 -26.36
CA ASP A 67 1.97 -0.26 -27.16
C ASP A 67 3.11 -1.29 -27.28
N ARG A 68 4.33 -0.92 -26.85
CA ARG A 68 5.51 -1.79 -26.79
C ARG A 68 5.76 -2.34 -25.39
N GLU A 69 4.84 -2.07 -24.46
CA GLU A 69 4.96 -2.43 -23.04
C GLU A 69 6.10 -1.70 -22.29
N GLU A 70 6.59 -0.58 -22.86
CA GLU A 70 7.53 0.31 -22.18
C GLU A 70 6.80 1.32 -21.29
N LEU A 71 7.48 1.86 -20.29
CA LEU A 71 6.90 2.80 -19.33
C LEU A 71 6.49 4.13 -20.02
N ASP A 72 5.21 4.49 -19.97
CA ASP A 72 4.73 5.83 -20.32
C ASP A 72 4.91 6.78 -19.12
N ILE A 73 6.10 7.31 -19.01
CA ILE A 73 6.49 8.21 -17.93
C ILE A 73 5.68 9.52 -17.95
N ALA A 74 5.34 10.04 -19.12
CA ALA A 74 4.60 11.30 -19.22
C ALA A 74 3.20 11.17 -18.60
N THR A 75 2.46 10.12 -18.96
CA THR A 75 1.14 9.82 -18.39
C THR A 75 1.25 9.51 -16.90
N PHE A 76 2.27 8.73 -16.50
CA PHE A 76 2.50 8.39 -15.09
C PHE A 76 2.72 9.64 -14.23
N ARG A 77 3.62 10.54 -14.62
CA ARG A 77 3.91 11.79 -13.90
C ARG A 77 2.68 12.68 -13.78
N LYS A 78 1.95 12.85 -14.89
CA LYS A 78 0.70 13.62 -14.91
C LYS A 78 -0.31 13.06 -13.90
N HIS A 79 -0.54 11.75 -13.92
CA HIS A 79 -1.51 11.10 -13.03
C HIS A 79 -1.14 11.25 -11.55
N VAL A 80 0.12 11.05 -11.20
CA VAL A 80 0.63 11.24 -9.83
C VAL A 80 0.37 12.66 -9.33
N VAL A 81 0.71 13.67 -10.14
CA VAL A 81 0.54 15.08 -9.76
C VAL A 81 -0.93 15.46 -9.64
N ASP A 82 -1.76 15.01 -10.59
CA ASP A 82 -3.20 15.31 -10.57
C ASP A 82 -3.86 14.74 -9.30
N LEU A 83 -3.55 13.51 -8.94
CA LEU A 83 -4.07 12.89 -7.72
C LEU A 83 -3.56 13.56 -6.45
N ALA A 84 -2.27 13.87 -6.38
CA ALA A 84 -1.68 14.52 -5.22
C ALA A 84 -2.28 15.91 -4.95
N LYS A 85 -2.58 16.68 -6.01
CA LYS A 85 -3.30 17.97 -5.91
C LYS A 85 -4.70 17.83 -5.33
N LEU A 86 -5.31 16.66 -5.46
CA LEU A 86 -6.64 16.34 -4.92
C LEU A 86 -6.61 15.68 -3.53
N GLY A 87 -5.44 15.65 -2.89
CA GLY A 87 -5.26 15.06 -1.56
C GLY A 87 -5.07 13.54 -1.56
N MET A 88 -4.97 12.89 -2.73
CA MET A 88 -4.63 11.46 -2.86
C MET A 88 -3.12 11.29 -2.96
N GLN A 89 -2.49 10.79 -1.91
CA GLN A 89 -1.06 10.54 -1.90
C GLN A 89 -0.69 9.26 -2.69
N PRO A 90 0.50 9.19 -3.32
CA PRO A 90 0.85 8.07 -4.18
C PRO A 90 1.37 6.84 -3.41
N VAL A 91 0.88 5.66 -3.80
CA VAL A 91 1.52 4.37 -3.51
C VAL A 91 2.01 3.78 -4.83
N VAL A 92 3.31 3.72 -5.04
CA VAL A 92 3.93 3.36 -6.31
C VAL A 92 4.43 1.92 -6.29
N CYS A 93 4.30 1.20 -7.41
CA CYS A 93 4.70 -0.20 -7.52
C CYS A 93 4.03 -1.12 -6.48
N GLY A 94 2.74 -0.86 -6.17
CA GLY A 94 1.87 -1.81 -5.47
C GLY A 94 1.23 -2.82 -6.43
N SER A 95 0.22 -3.56 -5.96
CA SER A 95 -0.52 -4.54 -6.79
C SER A 95 -1.21 -3.88 -7.99
N MET A 96 -1.86 -2.72 -7.79
CA MET A 96 -2.46 -1.93 -8.87
C MET A 96 -1.41 -1.44 -9.88
N GLY A 97 -0.18 -1.18 -9.43
CA GLY A 97 0.96 -0.80 -10.28
C GLY A 97 1.68 -1.99 -10.92
N GLU A 98 1.08 -3.18 -10.92
CA GLU A 98 1.62 -4.37 -11.58
C GLU A 98 3.06 -4.71 -11.17
N ALA A 99 3.42 -4.46 -9.90
CA ALA A 99 4.80 -4.49 -9.41
C ALA A 99 5.56 -5.79 -9.75
N PHE A 100 4.88 -6.95 -9.75
CA PHE A 100 5.50 -8.24 -10.05
C PHE A 100 5.76 -8.46 -11.55
N HIS A 101 5.26 -7.60 -12.43
CA HIS A 101 5.57 -7.56 -13.86
C HIS A 101 6.72 -6.59 -14.19
N LEU A 102 7.19 -5.82 -13.20
CA LEU A 102 8.23 -4.82 -13.38
C LEU A 102 9.60 -5.37 -12.96
N THR A 103 10.62 -5.00 -13.72
CA THR A 103 12.01 -5.15 -13.31
C THR A 103 12.36 -4.18 -12.17
N ASP A 104 13.44 -4.45 -11.43
CA ASP A 104 13.92 -3.55 -10.39
C ASP A 104 14.28 -2.15 -10.94
N ASN A 105 14.84 -2.09 -12.16
CA ASN A 105 15.17 -0.83 -12.83
C ASN A 105 13.92 0.00 -13.16
N GLU A 106 12.86 -0.63 -13.63
CA GLU A 106 11.58 0.05 -13.89
C GLU A 106 10.97 0.59 -12.60
N ARG A 107 11.01 -0.19 -11.51
CA ARG A 107 10.55 0.29 -10.19
C ARG A 107 11.36 1.51 -9.73
N VAL A 108 12.68 1.47 -9.85
CA VAL A 108 13.57 2.59 -9.53
C VAL A 108 13.22 3.82 -10.37
N THR A 109 12.96 3.65 -11.66
CA THR A 109 12.53 4.73 -12.55
C THR A 109 11.22 5.35 -12.05
N LEU A 110 10.21 4.54 -11.75
CA LEU A 110 8.91 5.03 -11.27
C LEU A 110 9.03 5.75 -9.90
N PHE A 111 9.87 5.28 -8.99
CA PHE A 111 10.10 5.98 -7.71
C PHE A 111 10.74 7.36 -7.93
N LYS A 112 11.79 7.45 -8.75
CA LYS A 112 12.47 8.71 -9.08
C LYS A 112 11.55 9.69 -9.78
N GLU A 113 10.80 9.22 -10.77
CA GLU A 113 9.87 10.05 -11.53
C GLU A 113 8.69 10.55 -10.69
N THR A 114 8.23 9.75 -9.71
CA THR A 114 7.23 10.20 -8.74
C THR A 114 7.75 11.37 -7.92
N ARG A 115 8.96 11.25 -7.35
CA ARG A 115 9.54 12.33 -6.53
C ARG A 115 9.78 13.58 -7.36
N ALA A 116 10.41 13.42 -8.53
CA ALA A 116 10.68 14.53 -9.42
C ALA A 116 9.39 15.27 -9.85
N ALA A 117 8.34 14.54 -10.23
CA ALA A 117 7.07 15.14 -10.63
C ALA A 117 6.39 15.92 -9.50
N LEU A 118 6.42 15.38 -8.28
CA LEU A 118 5.86 16.06 -7.11
C LEU A 118 6.67 17.31 -6.75
N ASP A 119 8.00 17.25 -6.80
CA ASP A 119 8.87 18.39 -6.50
C ASP A 119 8.72 19.50 -7.54
N GLU A 120 8.69 19.17 -8.83
CA GLU A 120 8.42 20.12 -9.92
C GLU A 120 7.03 20.79 -9.81
N ALA A 121 6.05 20.08 -9.25
CA ALA A 121 4.71 20.61 -9.00
C ALA A 121 4.60 21.41 -7.70
N GLY A 122 5.68 21.56 -6.91
CA GLY A 122 5.68 22.24 -5.61
C GLY A 122 5.05 21.43 -4.46
N LEU A 123 4.84 20.13 -4.66
CA LEU A 123 4.20 19.20 -3.69
C LEU A 123 5.26 18.50 -2.81
N PHE A 124 6.17 19.26 -2.25
CA PHE A 124 7.36 18.80 -1.53
C PHE A 124 7.06 17.94 -0.30
N ASP A 125 5.93 18.19 0.37
CA ASP A 125 5.52 17.49 1.60
C ASP A 125 4.76 16.17 1.35
N THR A 126 4.49 15.84 0.07
CA THR A 126 3.78 14.62 -0.29
C THR A 126 4.63 13.39 -0.01
N VAL A 127 4.10 12.48 0.82
CA VAL A 127 4.74 11.19 1.17
C VAL A 127 4.57 10.21 0.03
N ILE A 128 5.67 9.54 -0.35
CA ILE A 128 5.67 8.45 -1.34
C ILE A 128 5.79 7.12 -0.60
N ILE A 129 4.78 6.25 -0.77
CA ILE A 129 4.84 4.86 -0.31
C ILE A 129 5.26 3.99 -1.50
N ALA A 130 6.36 3.25 -1.36
CA ALA A 130 6.92 2.39 -2.40
C ALA A 130 6.64 0.91 -2.14
N GLY A 131 6.10 0.20 -3.12
CA GLY A 131 5.96 -1.25 -3.08
C GLY A 131 7.30 -1.95 -3.25
N THR A 132 7.78 -2.57 -2.17
CA THR A 132 9.10 -3.23 -2.13
C THR A 132 9.01 -4.73 -1.85
N GLY A 133 7.81 -5.29 -1.77
CA GLY A 133 7.61 -6.71 -1.56
C GLY A 133 8.22 -7.58 -2.66
N ALA A 134 8.94 -8.64 -2.26
CA ALA A 134 9.50 -9.64 -3.14
C ALA A 134 9.42 -11.03 -2.48
N ASN A 135 9.77 -12.10 -3.23
CA ASN A 135 9.65 -13.48 -2.74
C ASN A 135 10.79 -13.96 -1.81
N SER A 136 11.70 -13.07 -1.42
CA SER A 136 12.73 -13.38 -0.42
C SER A 136 13.06 -12.16 0.43
N THR A 137 13.50 -12.38 1.66
CA THR A 137 13.97 -11.33 2.59
C THR A 137 15.05 -10.47 1.95
N ARG A 138 16.06 -11.11 1.33
CA ARG A 138 17.17 -10.40 0.67
C ARG A 138 16.72 -9.48 -0.45
N ALA A 139 15.83 -9.96 -1.35
CA ALA A 139 15.33 -9.16 -2.46
C ALA A 139 14.44 -8.01 -1.96
N THR A 140 13.61 -8.25 -0.94
CA THR A 140 12.78 -7.22 -0.30
C THR A 140 13.64 -6.12 0.33
N ILE A 141 14.69 -6.48 1.07
CA ILE A 141 15.64 -5.52 1.65
C ILE A 141 16.33 -4.70 0.55
N ASN A 142 16.78 -5.35 -0.53
CA ASN A 142 17.39 -4.64 -1.66
C ASN A 142 16.42 -3.60 -2.27
N LEU A 143 15.16 -3.98 -2.49
CA LEU A 143 14.14 -3.05 -3.00
C LEU A 143 13.85 -1.90 -2.01
N CYS A 144 13.90 -2.12 -0.70
CA CYS A 144 13.79 -1.04 0.28
C CYS A 144 14.94 -0.03 0.15
N HIS A 145 16.18 -0.48 -0.07
CA HIS A 145 17.33 0.39 -0.31
C HIS A 145 17.19 1.15 -1.63
N LEU A 146 16.78 0.48 -2.71
CA LEU A 146 16.53 1.11 -4.01
C LEU A 146 15.42 2.17 -3.93
N ALA A 147 14.32 1.88 -3.23
CA ALA A 147 13.22 2.82 -3.02
C ALA A 147 13.68 4.06 -2.23
N ALA A 148 14.40 3.86 -1.13
CA ALA A 148 14.94 4.95 -0.32
C ALA A 148 15.87 5.86 -1.12
N SER A 149 16.83 5.27 -1.85
CA SER A 149 17.78 6.04 -2.70
C SER A 149 17.10 6.71 -3.91
N SER A 150 15.87 6.36 -4.20
CA SER A 150 15.06 6.91 -5.29
C SER A 150 14.00 7.93 -4.82
N GLY A 151 14.02 8.33 -3.55
CA GLY A 151 13.17 9.39 -3.02
C GLY A 151 11.84 8.94 -2.42
N ALA A 152 11.65 7.63 -2.20
CA ALA A 152 10.50 7.11 -1.44
C ALA A 152 10.70 7.33 0.07
N ASP A 153 9.60 7.55 0.77
CA ASP A 153 9.59 7.86 2.20
C ASP A 153 9.23 6.65 3.07
N VAL A 154 8.42 5.73 2.54
CA VAL A 154 7.92 4.53 3.23
C VAL A 154 7.95 3.35 2.27
N ALA A 155 8.37 2.18 2.77
CA ALA A 155 8.25 0.91 2.05
C ALA A 155 6.96 0.19 2.45
N ILE A 156 6.18 -0.33 1.48
CA ILE A 156 5.06 -1.22 1.76
C ILE A 156 5.38 -2.64 1.28
N VAL A 157 5.27 -3.62 2.19
CA VAL A 157 5.76 -4.98 1.99
C VAL A 157 4.64 -5.99 2.14
N ILE A 158 4.33 -6.69 1.04
CA ILE A 158 3.42 -7.84 1.02
C ILE A 158 4.17 -9.12 1.43
N PRO A 159 3.55 -10.09 2.11
CA PRO A 159 4.17 -11.38 2.40
C PRO A 159 4.66 -12.11 1.13
N PRO A 160 5.76 -12.89 1.21
CA PRO A 160 6.26 -13.66 0.08
C PRO A 160 5.31 -14.85 -0.22
N GLY A 161 4.43 -14.67 -1.21
CA GLY A 161 3.32 -15.58 -1.47
C GLY A 161 3.64 -16.80 -2.33
N TYR A 162 4.80 -16.85 -3.03
CA TYR A 162 5.10 -17.96 -3.93
C TYR A 162 5.22 -19.30 -3.20
N PHE A 163 5.86 -19.31 -2.03
CA PHE A 163 5.94 -20.47 -1.15
C PHE A 163 4.97 -20.37 0.03
N ALA A 164 3.71 -19.98 -0.21
CA ALA A 164 2.73 -19.73 0.85
C ALA A 164 2.60 -20.88 1.86
N GLY A 165 2.66 -22.14 1.41
CA GLY A 165 2.60 -23.33 2.27
C GLY A 165 3.74 -23.45 3.28
N ALA A 166 4.87 -22.76 3.05
CA ALA A 166 6.01 -22.73 3.96
C ALA A 166 6.01 -21.50 4.89
N MET A 167 5.10 -20.55 4.66
CA MET A 167 5.02 -19.28 5.41
C MET A 167 4.28 -19.46 6.74
N THR A 168 4.92 -20.13 7.68
CA THR A 168 4.41 -20.23 9.07
C THR A 168 4.37 -18.84 9.73
N PRO A 169 3.59 -18.63 10.82
CA PRO A 169 3.61 -17.38 11.58
C PRO A 169 5.02 -16.96 12.03
N LEU A 170 5.87 -17.91 12.40
CA LEU A 170 7.27 -17.65 12.77
C LEU A 170 8.07 -17.17 11.55
N ALA A 171 7.93 -17.82 10.39
CA ALA A 171 8.62 -17.43 9.16
C ALA A 171 8.22 -16.01 8.74
N LEU A 172 6.93 -15.69 8.77
CA LEU A 172 6.40 -14.36 8.47
C LEU A 172 6.90 -13.29 9.44
N LYS A 173 6.88 -13.59 10.75
CA LYS A 173 7.43 -12.69 11.77
C LYS A 173 8.91 -12.41 11.54
N THR A 174 9.71 -13.45 11.33
CA THR A 174 11.15 -13.33 11.06
C THR A 174 11.40 -12.49 9.82
N PHE A 175 10.67 -12.76 8.72
CA PHE A 175 10.75 -12.00 7.47
C PHE A 175 10.55 -10.50 7.71
N PHE A 176 9.45 -10.10 8.34
CA PHE A 176 9.16 -8.68 8.55
C PHE A 176 10.14 -8.01 9.52
N LEU A 177 10.59 -8.72 10.57
CA LEU A 177 11.56 -8.16 11.52
C LEU A 177 12.95 -7.98 10.88
N GLU A 178 13.41 -8.89 10.03
CA GLU A 178 14.66 -8.75 9.28
C GLU A 178 14.57 -7.60 8.24
N VAL A 179 13.46 -7.52 7.50
CA VAL A 179 13.24 -6.44 6.52
C VAL A 179 13.25 -5.08 7.21
N GLN A 180 12.48 -4.88 8.29
CA GLN A 180 12.42 -3.59 8.97
C GLN A 180 13.74 -3.21 9.64
N ALA A 181 14.52 -4.17 10.11
CA ALA A 181 15.82 -3.92 10.73
C ALA A 181 16.86 -3.42 9.73
N SER A 182 16.75 -3.86 8.47
CA SER A 182 17.69 -3.54 7.39
C SER A 182 17.19 -2.43 6.45
N SER A 183 15.91 -2.07 6.51
CA SER A 183 15.34 -1.00 5.66
C SER A 183 15.80 0.38 6.14
N PRO A 184 16.29 1.25 5.22
CA PRO A 184 16.63 2.63 5.56
C PRO A 184 15.40 3.53 5.78
N ILE A 185 14.22 3.11 5.31
CA ILE A 185 12.95 3.83 5.45
C ILE A 185 11.95 2.98 6.23
N PRO A 186 10.92 3.60 6.87
CA PRO A 186 9.87 2.88 7.59
C PRO A 186 9.17 1.84 6.73
N VAL A 187 8.77 0.72 7.33
CA VAL A 187 8.12 -0.40 6.66
C VAL A 187 6.65 -0.51 7.09
N MET A 188 5.75 -0.47 6.13
CA MET A 188 4.32 -0.77 6.30
C MET A 188 4.04 -2.22 5.91
N LEU A 189 3.37 -2.96 6.78
CA LEU A 189 2.90 -4.31 6.48
C LEU A 189 1.76 -4.25 5.46
N TYR A 190 1.71 -5.19 4.51
CA TYR A 190 0.63 -5.27 3.55
C TYR A 190 -0.06 -6.63 3.63
N ASN A 191 -1.25 -6.66 4.21
CA ASN A 191 -2.06 -7.87 4.32
C ASN A 191 -3.08 -7.95 3.19
N PHE A 192 -2.76 -8.70 2.16
CA PHE A 192 -3.62 -8.94 1.00
C PHE A 192 -3.61 -10.42 0.61
N PRO A 193 -4.46 -11.26 1.23
CA PRO A 193 -4.51 -12.69 0.94
C PRO A 193 -4.67 -13.01 -0.54
N GLY A 194 -5.51 -12.25 -1.26
CA GLY A 194 -5.75 -12.43 -2.70
C GLY A 194 -4.52 -12.25 -3.60
N ALA A 195 -3.49 -11.53 -3.14
CA ALA A 195 -2.25 -11.32 -3.88
C ALA A 195 -1.01 -11.97 -3.22
N ALA A 196 -1.20 -12.69 -2.11
CA ALA A 196 -0.12 -13.29 -1.33
C ALA A 196 -0.32 -14.81 -1.13
N GLY A 197 -0.87 -15.51 -2.14
CA GLY A 197 -1.06 -16.96 -2.07
C GLY A 197 -1.98 -17.43 -0.93
N GLY A 198 -2.94 -16.60 -0.51
CA GLY A 198 -3.85 -16.90 0.58
C GLY A 198 -3.31 -16.57 1.99
N ILE A 199 -2.09 -16.05 2.12
CA ILE A 199 -1.54 -15.67 3.41
C ILE A 199 -2.33 -14.50 4.00
N ASP A 200 -2.95 -14.73 5.16
CA ASP A 200 -3.70 -13.74 5.94
C ASP A 200 -3.05 -13.54 7.31
N LEU A 201 -2.37 -12.42 7.50
CA LEU A 201 -1.75 -12.07 8.78
C LEU A 201 -2.83 -11.87 9.85
N SER A 202 -2.72 -12.60 10.97
CA SER A 202 -3.64 -12.40 12.11
C SER A 202 -3.37 -11.05 12.80
N SER A 203 -4.35 -10.51 13.51
CA SER A 203 -4.16 -9.31 14.35
C SER A 203 -3.01 -9.48 15.33
N ASP A 204 -2.94 -10.63 16.00
CA ASP A 204 -1.94 -10.92 17.03
C ASP A 204 -0.52 -10.93 16.45
N LEU A 205 -0.35 -11.50 15.23
CA LEU A 205 0.94 -11.49 14.54
C LEU A 205 1.35 -10.06 14.12
N ILE A 206 0.40 -9.28 13.61
CA ILE A 206 0.65 -7.88 13.25
C ILE A 206 1.04 -7.07 14.48
N GLU A 207 0.35 -7.23 15.60
CA GLU A 207 0.65 -6.56 16.87
C GLU A 207 2.03 -6.97 17.40
N GLU A 208 2.35 -8.25 17.36
CA GLU A 208 3.67 -8.74 17.80
C GLU A 208 4.81 -8.15 16.97
N ILE A 209 4.63 -8.07 15.63
CA ILE A 209 5.59 -7.47 14.72
C ILE A 209 5.71 -5.94 15.00
N ALA A 210 4.59 -5.24 15.20
CA ALA A 210 4.57 -3.81 15.50
C ALA A 210 5.30 -3.48 16.82
N ARG A 211 5.15 -4.30 17.86
CA ARG A 211 5.85 -4.12 19.14
C ARG A 211 7.36 -4.38 19.02
N LYS A 212 7.77 -5.40 18.28
CA LYS A 212 9.18 -5.80 18.15
C LYS A 212 9.96 -5.01 17.09
N GLY A 213 9.28 -4.43 16.11
CA GLY A 213 9.88 -3.71 14.98
C GLY A 213 9.73 -2.21 15.11
N SER A 214 10.71 -1.50 15.65
CA SER A 214 10.66 -0.04 15.82
C SER A 214 10.58 0.73 14.49
N ASN A 215 10.97 0.12 13.36
CA ASN A 215 10.87 0.68 12.02
C ASN A 215 9.59 0.21 11.26
N ILE A 216 8.68 -0.51 11.92
CA ILE A 216 7.36 -0.81 11.38
C ILE A 216 6.42 0.37 11.64
N CYS A 217 5.89 0.99 10.59
CA CYS A 217 5.11 2.22 10.69
C CYS A 217 3.61 2.04 10.52
N GLY A 218 3.14 0.83 10.22
CA GLY A 218 1.72 0.61 10.02
C GLY A 218 1.39 -0.68 9.30
N VAL A 219 0.11 -0.83 8.99
CA VAL A 219 -0.43 -1.94 8.19
C VAL A 219 -1.53 -1.47 7.24
N LYS A 220 -1.51 -1.98 6.00
CA LYS A 220 -2.61 -1.92 5.03
C LYS A 220 -3.38 -3.24 5.05
N LEU A 221 -4.69 -3.20 5.22
CA LEU A 221 -5.58 -4.36 5.34
C LEU A 221 -6.51 -4.49 4.11
N THR A 222 -6.04 -5.17 3.08
CA THR A 222 -6.82 -5.50 1.87
C THR A 222 -7.54 -6.86 2.01
N CYS A 223 -7.61 -7.40 3.22
CA CYS A 223 -8.46 -8.54 3.56
C CYS A 223 -9.93 -8.14 3.81
N GLY A 224 -10.24 -6.83 3.91
CA GLY A 224 -11.59 -6.31 4.15
C GLY A 224 -12.15 -6.58 5.55
N ALA A 225 -11.35 -7.12 6.48
CA ALA A 225 -11.81 -7.51 7.81
C ALA A 225 -11.79 -6.33 8.79
N VAL A 226 -12.88 -5.56 8.87
CA VAL A 226 -13.03 -4.40 9.77
C VAL A 226 -12.76 -4.79 11.23
N GLY A 227 -13.23 -5.95 11.70
CA GLY A 227 -12.94 -6.43 13.05
C GLY A 227 -11.47 -6.67 13.35
N LYS A 228 -10.66 -7.11 12.34
CA LYS A 228 -9.20 -7.21 12.44
C LYS A 228 -8.60 -5.81 12.57
N LEU A 229 -9.01 -4.86 11.74
CA LEU A 229 -8.60 -3.47 11.80
C LEU A 229 -8.86 -2.90 13.20
N THR A 230 -10.07 -3.07 13.73
CA THR A 230 -10.47 -2.58 15.06
C THR A 230 -9.60 -3.15 16.18
N ARG A 231 -9.25 -4.45 16.13
CA ARG A 231 -8.37 -5.05 17.16
C ARG A 231 -6.97 -4.44 17.12
N ILE A 232 -6.40 -4.27 15.91
CA ILE A 232 -5.07 -3.68 15.75
C ILE A 232 -5.06 -2.22 16.23
N THR A 233 -6.04 -1.40 15.83
CA THR A 233 -6.12 0.00 16.30
C THR A 233 -6.31 0.08 17.82
N ALA A 234 -7.14 -0.79 18.39
CA ALA A 234 -7.33 -0.85 19.84
C ALA A 234 -6.01 -1.17 20.58
N ALA A 235 -5.23 -2.13 20.08
CA ALA A 235 -3.96 -2.51 20.70
C ALA A 235 -2.87 -1.45 20.53
N THR A 236 -2.80 -0.79 19.37
CA THR A 236 -1.77 0.23 19.07
C THR A 236 -2.10 1.62 19.60
N ALA A 237 -3.35 1.88 20.01
CA ALA A 237 -3.76 3.14 20.66
C ALA A 237 -3.60 3.10 22.20
N THR A 238 -3.11 2.01 22.79
CA THR A 238 -2.95 1.92 24.25
C THR A 238 -1.70 2.67 24.74
N PRO A 239 -1.72 3.27 25.96
CA PRO A 239 -0.52 3.84 26.56
C PRO A 239 0.66 2.86 26.59
N ALA A 240 0.40 1.58 26.84
CA ALA A 240 1.41 0.53 26.83
C ALA A 240 2.07 0.33 25.44
N PHE A 241 1.45 0.73 24.35
CA PHE A 241 2.08 0.70 23.03
C PHE A 241 3.07 1.84 22.84
N ALA A 242 2.94 2.94 23.58
CA ALA A 242 3.89 4.06 23.54
C ALA A 242 5.29 3.66 24.08
N ASP A 243 5.39 2.55 24.85
CA ASP A 243 6.67 1.98 25.28
C ASP A 243 7.48 1.37 24.11
N TYR A 244 6.87 1.28 22.93
CA TYR A 244 7.46 0.80 21.68
C TYR A 244 7.58 1.92 20.63
N PRO A 245 8.46 2.92 20.81
CA PRO A 245 8.53 4.10 19.96
C PRO A 245 8.95 3.74 18.55
N ARG A 246 8.44 4.52 17.60
CA ARG A 246 8.85 4.41 16.19
C ARG A 246 10.22 5.07 16.02
N LYS A 247 11.05 4.40 15.19
CA LYS A 247 12.44 4.83 14.94
C LYS A 247 12.51 6.08 14.05
N SER A 248 11.55 6.24 13.15
CA SER A 248 11.61 7.23 12.08
C SER A 248 10.71 8.44 12.36
N ASP A 249 11.27 9.63 12.18
CA ASP A 249 10.51 10.90 12.19
C ASP A 249 9.55 11.04 11.00
N VAL A 250 9.76 10.28 9.92
CA VAL A 250 8.81 10.21 8.79
C VAL A 250 7.51 9.52 9.21
N ALA A 251 7.58 8.56 10.10
CA ALA A 251 6.42 7.81 10.57
C ALA A 251 6.46 7.66 12.09
N PRO A 252 6.13 8.75 12.84
CA PRO A 252 6.21 8.75 14.30
C PRO A 252 5.12 7.91 14.96
N GLU A 253 4.05 7.56 14.21
CA GLU A 253 2.92 6.78 14.69
C GLU A 253 2.78 5.48 13.89
N PHE A 254 2.06 4.50 14.47
CA PHE A 254 1.67 3.28 13.76
C PHE A 254 0.30 3.47 13.11
N LEU A 255 0.22 3.47 11.78
CA LEU A 255 -1.03 3.67 11.08
C LEU A 255 -1.69 2.34 10.68
N THR A 256 -2.99 2.21 10.94
CA THR A 256 -3.81 1.10 10.46
C THR A 256 -4.73 1.60 9.35
N LEU A 257 -4.51 1.10 8.10
CA LEU A 257 -5.18 1.58 6.90
C LEU A 257 -6.06 0.49 6.29
N GLY A 258 -7.25 0.88 5.82
CA GLY A 258 -8.07 0.05 4.95
C GLY A 258 -7.41 -0.17 3.58
N GLY A 259 -7.81 -1.24 2.87
CA GLY A 259 -7.28 -1.57 1.55
C GLY A 259 -8.29 -1.42 0.42
N PHE A 260 -9.54 -1.09 0.73
CA PHE A 260 -10.65 -0.83 -0.19
C PHE A 260 -11.41 0.41 0.23
N ALA A 261 -12.13 1.03 -0.72
CA ALA A 261 -12.96 2.20 -0.46
C ALA A 261 -14.33 1.81 0.12
N ASP A 262 -14.79 0.60 -0.13
CA ASP A 262 -16.10 0.07 0.29
C ASP A 262 -16.31 0.05 1.80
N PHE A 263 -15.24 0.13 2.60
CA PHE A 263 -15.34 0.20 4.07
C PHE A 263 -14.53 1.38 4.67
N LEU A 264 -14.30 2.46 3.92
CA LEU A 264 -13.52 3.60 4.40
C LEU A 264 -14.15 4.24 5.65
N ALA A 265 -15.43 4.64 5.59
CA ALA A 265 -16.12 5.21 6.74
C ALA A 265 -16.26 4.20 7.90
N PRO A 266 -16.68 2.94 7.71
CA PRO A 266 -16.64 1.93 8.78
C PRO A 266 -15.26 1.75 9.43
N ALA A 267 -14.20 1.78 8.65
CA ALA A 267 -12.83 1.66 9.17
C ALA A 267 -12.43 2.85 10.03
N VAL A 268 -12.76 4.07 9.62
CA VAL A 268 -12.38 5.30 10.33
C VAL A 268 -13.31 5.53 11.52
N LEU A 269 -14.63 5.48 11.33
CA LEU A 269 -15.62 5.77 12.38
C LEU A 269 -15.67 4.69 13.45
N GLY A 270 -15.93 3.45 13.04
CA GLY A 270 -16.09 2.32 13.96
C GLY A 270 -14.78 1.67 14.36
N GLY A 271 -13.88 1.48 13.40
CA GLY A 271 -12.59 0.83 13.59
C GLY A 271 -11.50 1.75 14.13
N ARG A 272 -11.69 3.07 14.14
CA ARG A 272 -10.69 4.08 14.52
C ARG A 272 -9.42 3.96 13.66
N GLY A 273 -9.58 3.53 12.40
CA GLY A 273 -8.49 3.47 11.43
C GLY A 273 -8.04 4.86 10.99
N HIS A 274 -6.86 4.92 10.39
CA HIS A 274 -6.19 6.16 10.05
C HIS A 274 -6.41 6.57 8.57
N GLY A 275 -7.29 5.87 7.86
CA GLY A 275 -7.59 6.09 6.44
C GLY A 275 -7.47 4.83 5.61
N ALA A 276 -7.17 4.96 4.32
CA ALA A 276 -7.08 3.81 3.42
C ALA A 276 -6.19 4.04 2.19
N ILE A 277 -5.71 2.94 1.60
CA ILE A 277 -5.04 2.89 0.29
C ILE A 277 -5.98 2.19 -0.67
N MET A 278 -6.58 2.91 -1.63
CA MET A 278 -7.76 2.48 -2.38
C MET A 278 -7.58 2.59 -3.88
N GLY A 279 -7.87 1.50 -4.63
CA GLY A 279 -7.82 1.48 -6.09
C GLY A 279 -8.75 2.52 -6.74
N LEU A 280 -9.95 2.67 -6.19
CA LEU A 280 -10.95 3.63 -6.65
C LEU A 280 -10.48 5.09 -6.58
N GLY A 281 -9.45 5.40 -5.76
CA GLY A 281 -8.82 6.72 -5.68
C GLY A 281 -8.20 7.21 -6.98
N ASN A 282 -7.89 6.32 -7.91
CA ASN A 282 -7.42 6.67 -9.25
C ASN A 282 -8.53 7.22 -10.14
N ILE A 283 -9.79 6.96 -9.80
CA ILE A 283 -10.98 7.27 -10.63
C ILE A 283 -11.81 8.40 -10.01
N TYR A 284 -12.09 8.34 -8.70
CA TYR A 284 -12.95 9.27 -7.98
C TYR A 284 -12.23 9.90 -6.76
N PRO A 285 -11.12 10.60 -6.97
CA PRO A 285 -10.27 11.10 -5.88
C PRO A 285 -10.98 12.10 -4.96
N ARG A 286 -11.82 13.00 -5.52
CA ARG A 286 -12.53 14.01 -4.72
C ARG A 286 -13.55 13.40 -3.78
N SER A 287 -14.32 12.44 -4.29
CA SER A 287 -15.33 11.72 -3.51
C SER A 287 -14.71 10.99 -2.33
N LEU A 288 -13.55 10.34 -2.55
CA LEU A 288 -12.86 9.61 -1.49
C LEU A 288 -12.14 10.54 -0.50
N ALA A 289 -11.52 11.62 -0.97
CA ALA A 289 -10.95 12.63 -0.09
C ALA A 289 -12.05 13.25 0.79
N ARG A 290 -13.21 13.58 0.22
CA ARG A 290 -14.36 14.12 0.96
C ARG A 290 -14.93 13.13 1.97
N LEU A 291 -15.05 11.85 1.59
CA LEU A 291 -15.52 10.80 2.51
C LEU A 291 -14.55 10.64 3.70
N PHE A 292 -13.25 10.63 3.42
CA PHE A 292 -12.25 10.57 4.50
C PHE A 292 -12.33 11.80 5.41
N GLU A 293 -12.36 13.01 4.86
CA GLU A 293 -12.46 14.27 5.61
C GLU A 293 -13.66 14.25 6.57
N LEU A 294 -14.85 13.90 6.07
CA LEU A 294 -16.06 13.79 6.88
C LEU A 294 -15.90 12.74 7.98
N SER A 295 -15.44 11.54 7.62
CA SER A 295 -15.30 10.43 8.56
C SER A 295 -14.26 10.73 9.64
N TYR A 296 -13.12 11.31 9.24
CA TYR A 296 -12.04 11.64 10.18
C TYR A 296 -12.43 12.78 11.12
N LYS A 297 -13.10 13.83 10.60
CA LYS A 297 -13.67 14.90 11.40
C LYS A 297 -14.63 14.35 12.47
N ILE A 298 -15.59 13.49 12.07
CA ILE A 298 -16.55 12.87 13.00
C ILE A 298 -15.83 12.03 14.06
N ALA A 299 -14.82 11.25 13.66
CA ALA A 299 -14.09 10.37 14.57
C ALA A 299 -13.22 11.11 15.59
N THR A 300 -12.81 12.35 15.28
CA THR A 300 -11.91 13.18 16.13
C THR A 300 -12.61 14.34 16.83
N ASP A 301 -13.84 14.66 16.45
CA ASP A 301 -14.63 15.72 17.08
C ASP A 301 -15.22 15.25 18.43
N ALA A 302 -15.14 16.09 19.44
CA ALA A 302 -15.74 15.82 20.74
C ALA A 302 -17.28 15.84 20.71
N GLN A 303 -17.87 16.55 19.72
CA GLN A 303 -19.33 16.66 19.51
C GLN A 303 -19.67 16.50 18.02
N PRO A 304 -19.61 15.28 17.50
CA PRO A 304 -19.79 15.05 16.08
C PRO A 304 -21.22 15.41 15.62
N SER A 305 -21.30 16.08 14.46
CA SER A 305 -22.57 16.48 13.84
C SER A 305 -23.34 15.27 13.30
N ALA A 306 -24.60 15.08 13.70
CA ALA A 306 -25.47 14.06 13.13
C ALA A 306 -25.69 14.26 11.62
N GLN A 307 -25.67 15.52 11.14
CA GLN A 307 -25.76 15.82 9.71
C GLN A 307 -24.51 15.40 8.96
N ASP A 308 -23.31 15.61 9.51
CA ASP A 308 -22.06 15.15 8.89
C ASP A 308 -21.99 13.62 8.85
N LEU A 309 -22.45 12.95 9.92
CA LEU A 309 -22.56 11.49 9.94
C LEU A 309 -23.50 10.98 8.84
N LYS A 310 -24.68 11.58 8.69
CA LYS A 310 -25.61 11.22 7.62
C LYS A 310 -24.96 11.37 6.24
N LYS A 311 -24.30 12.51 5.97
CA LYS A 311 -23.60 12.74 4.70
C LYS A 311 -22.47 11.74 4.46
N ALA A 312 -21.70 11.39 5.50
CA ALA A 312 -20.64 10.40 5.37
C ALA A 312 -21.19 9.01 5.01
N LEU A 313 -22.29 8.58 5.64
CA LEU A 313 -22.92 7.30 5.36
C LEU A 313 -23.56 7.26 3.97
N GLU A 314 -24.27 8.31 3.55
CA GLU A 314 -24.84 8.41 2.20
C GLU A 314 -23.75 8.37 1.12
N LEU A 315 -22.62 9.05 1.33
CA LEU A 315 -21.49 9.01 0.39
C LEU A 315 -20.81 7.63 0.42
N GLN A 316 -20.68 6.99 1.60
CA GLN A 316 -20.10 5.66 1.71
C GLN A 316 -20.94 4.61 0.95
N ASP A 317 -22.27 4.70 0.98
CA ASP A 317 -23.14 3.78 0.25
C ASP A 317 -22.84 3.82 -1.27
N LEU A 318 -22.68 5.03 -1.84
CA LEU A 318 -22.34 5.20 -3.25
C LEU A 318 -20.90 4.69 -3.54
N VAL A 319 -19.96 5.02 -2.67
CA VAL A 319 -18.57 4.58 -2.79
C VAL A 319 -18.47 3.06 -2.74
N SER A 320 -19.20 2.40 -1.82
CA SER A 320 -19.17 0.94 -1.68
C SER A 320 -19.67 0.24 -2.95
N GLY A 321 -20.75 0.73 -3.54
CA GLY A 321 -21.26 0.19 -4.80
C GLY A 321 -20.28 0.32 -5.95
N ALA A 322 -19.69 1.50 -6.13
CA ALA A 322 -18.73 1.75 -7.20
C ALA A 322 -17.41 0.98 -6.96
N ASP A 323 -16.91 0.92 -5.72
CA ASP A 323 -15.69 0.17 -5.40
C ASP A 323 -15.84 -1.34 -5.67
N ALA A 324 -17.01 -1.91 -5.36
CA ALA A 324 -17.31 -3.30 -5.71
C ALA A 324 -17.27 -3.54 -7.22
N SER A 325 -17.77 -2.61 -8.04
CA SER A 325 -17.72 -2.67 -9.51
C SER A 325 -16.28 -2.63 -10.01
N PHE A 326 -15.46 -1.67 -9.55
CA PHE A 326 -14.06 -1.56 -9.94
C PHE A 326 -13.18 -2.68 -9.36
N THR A 327 -13.52 -3.25 -8.20
CA THR A 327 -12.83 -4.43 -7.66
C THR A 327 -13.03 -5.65 -8.56
N ARG A 328 -14.23 -5.86 -9.13
CA ARG A 328 -14.48 -6.91 -10.13
C ARG A 328 -13.74 -6.64 -11.44
N ALA A 329 -13.72 -5.39 -11.89
CA ALA A 329 -13.04 -4.98 -13.12
C ALA A 329 -11.50 -5.00 -12.99
N GLY A 330 -10.97 -4.87 -11.77
CA GLY A 330 -9.55 -4.95 -11.43
C GLY A 330 -8.68 -3.90 -12.10
N ILE A 331 -7.39 -4.21 -12.27
CA ILE A 331 -6.41 -3.35 -12.96
C ILE A 331 -6.85 -3.06 -14.40
N PRO A 332 -7.29 -4.06 -15.19
CA PRO A 332 -7.72 -3.83 -16.58
C PRO A 332 -8.85 -2.81 -16.69
N GLY A 333 -9.90 -2.94 -15.87
CA GLY A 333 -11.02 -2.01 -15.87
C GLY A 333 -10.63 -0.60 -15.41
N THR A 334 -9.74 -0.48 -14.42
CA THR A 334 -9.20 0.81 -13.98
C THR A 334 -8.45 1.51 -15.12
N LYS A 335 -7.54 0.81 -15.81
CA LYS A 335 -6.77 1.38 -16.93
C LYS A 335 -7.67 1.72 -18.13
N TRP A 336 -8.65 0.88 -18.45
CA TRP A 336 -9.63 1.16 -19.49
C TRP A 336 -10.42 2.45 -19.17
N TYR A 337 -10.87 2.59 -17.93
CA TYR A 337 -11.63 3.77 -17.51
C TYR A 337 -10.80 5.05 -17.59
N LEU A 338 -9.55 5.00 -17.13
CA LEU A 338 -8.62 6.14 -17.21
C LEU A 338 -8.31 6.52 -18.66
N LYS A 339 -8.11 5.56 -19.56
CA LYS A 339 -7.95 5.82 -20.98
C LYS A 339 -9.18 6.54 -21.55
N THR A 340 -10.37 6.05 -21.24
CA THR A 340 -11.62 6.54 -21.84
C THR A 340 -12.03 7.91 -21.28
N HIS A 341 -11.89 8.12 -19.97
CA HIS A 341 -12.42 9.30 -19.28
C HIS A 341 -11.37 10.35 -18.89
N SER A 342 -10.10 9.97 -18.76
CA SER A 342 -9.01 10.91 -18.45
C SER A 342 -8.13 11.24 -19.66
N GLY A 343 -8.47 10.69 -20.84
CA GLY A 343 -7.76 10.97 -22.10
C GLY A 343 -6.35 10.40 -22.14
N TYR A 344 -6.07 9.34 -21.39
CA TYR A 344 -4.76 8.69 -21.43
C TYR A 344 -4.60 7.86 -22.71
N PRO A 345 -3.39 7.76 -23.27
CA PRO A 345 -3.20 7.20 -24.61
C PRO A 345 -3.43 5.69 -24.66
N SER A 346 -3.15 4.97 -23.58
CA SER A 346 -3.14 3.51 -23.55
C SER A 346 -3.77 2.94 -22.29
N ALA A 347 -4.38 1.74 -22.40
CA ALA A 347 -4.80 0.90 -21.27
C ALA A 347 -3.96 -0.38 -21.19
N ARG A 348 -2.80 -0.42 -21.87
CA ARG A 348 -1.94 -1.57 -22.03
C ARG A 348 -1.54 -2.17 -20.68
N LEU A 349 -1.56 -3.52 -20.63
CA LEU A 349 -1.06 -4.34 -19.53
C LEU A 349 0.02 -5.29 -20.05
N ARG A 350 0.89 -5.75 -19.14
CA ARG A 350 1.77 -6.87 -19.48
C ARG A 350 1.05 -8.19 -19.29
N HIS A 351 1.14 -9.06 -20.29
CA HIS A 351 0.60 -10.42 -20.16
C HIS A 351 1.25 -11.15 -18.98
N PRO A 352 0.52 -12.08 -18.33
CA PRO A 352 -0.75 -12.71 -18.77
C PRO A 352 -2.03 -11.97 -18.35
N ILE A 353 -1.94 -10.76 -17.77
CA ILE A 353 -3.14 -9.99 -17.47
C ILE A 353 -3.69 -9.42 -18.77
N LEU A 354 -4.93 -9.79 -19.11
CA LEU A 354 -5.59 -9.37 -20.34
C LEU A 354 -6.20 -7.96 -20.19
N GLU A 355 -6.21 -7.20 -21.27
CA GLU A 355 -6.86 -5.91 -21.34
C GLU A 355 -8.38 -6.03 -21.19
N PHE A 356 -9.00 -4.99 -20.67
CA PHE A 356 -10.45 -4.87 -20.61
C PHE A 356 -10.99 -4.50 -21.98
N THR A 357 -12.00 -5.22 -22.46
CA THR A 357 -12.60 -4.90 -23.77
C THR A 357 -13.48 -3.66 -23.67
N ASP A 358 -13.71 -3.00 -24.80
CA ASP A 358 -14.63 -1.85 -24.86
C ASP A 358 -16.06 -2.22 -24.45
N GLU A 359 -16.49 -3.46 -24.75
CA GLU A 359 -17.80 -3.95 -24.33
C GLU A 359 -17.89 -4.05 -22.80
N GLN A 360 -16.88 -4.66 -22.15
CA GLN A 360 -16.79 -4.77 -20.70
C GLN A 360 -16.73 -3.37 -20.05
N GLY A 361 -15.94 -2.47 -20.63
CA GLY A 361 -15.82 -1.09 -20.16
C GLY A 361 -17.12 -0.31 -20.23
N ARG A 362 -17.84 -0.42 -21.38
CA ARG A 362 -19.17 0.20 -21.52
C ARG A 362 -20.23 -0.42 -20.62
N ALA A 363 -20.10 -1.67 -20.25
CA ALA A 363 -20.96 -2.28 -19.26
C ALA A 363 -20.66 -1.71 -17.85
N LEU A 364 -19.37 -1.63 -17.47
CA LEU A 364 -18.93 -1.06 -16.21
C LEU A 364 -19.41 0.39 -16.01
N GLU A 365 -19.20 1.26 -17.00
CA GLU A 365 -19.58 2.69 -16.90
C GLU A 365 -21.09 2.92 -16.78
N LYS A 366 -21.92 1.94 -17.16
CA LYS A 366 -23.38 1.98 -17.05
C LYS A 366 -23.91 1.40 -15.74
N GLU A 367 -23.07 0.78 -14.93
CA GLU A 367 -23.51 0.30 -13.61
C GLU A 367 -24.01 1.47 -12.77
N GLU A 368 -25.20 1.35 -12.19
CA GLU A 368 -25.89 2.44 -11.47
C GLU A 368 -25.00 3.10 -10.40
N ALA A 369 -24.25 2.28 -9.64
CA ALA A 369 -23.34 2.78 -8.62
C ALA A 369 -22.19 3.62 -9.20
N VAL A 370 -21.65 3.21 -10.36
CA VAL A 370 -20.59 3.95 -11.07
C VAL A 370 -21.13 5.28 -11.59
N VAL A 371 -22.32 5.30 -12.20
CA VAL A 371 -22.98 6.52 -12.69
C VAL A 371 -23.23 7.50 -11.56
N LYS A 372 -23.82 7.04 -10.45
CA LYS A 372 -24.15 7.91 -9.30
C LYS A 372 -22.89 8.52 -8.67
N LEU A 373 -21.83 7.73 -8.47
CA LEU A 373 -20.59 8.26 -7.89
C LEU A 373 -19.88 9.22 -8.84
N MET A 374 -19.94 8.99 -10.17
CA MET A 374 -19.42 9.91 -11.17
C MET A 374 -20.14 11.28 -11.11
N GLU A 375 -21.44 11.30 -10.88
CA GLU A 375 -22.20 12.55 -10.71
C GLU A 375 -21.75 13.33 -9.48
N VAL A 376 -21.53 12.64 -8.36
CA VAL A 376 -20.96 13.25 -7.14
C VAL A 376 -19.57 13.80 -7.40
N GLU A 377 -18.68 13.04 -8.05
CA GLU A 377 -17.32 13.48 -8.39
C GLU A 377 -17.32 14.75 -9.23
N LYS A 378 -18.19 14.82 -10.25
CA LYS A 378 -18.38 16.02 -11.10
C LYS A 378 -18.92 17.21 -10.29
N SER A 379 -19.89 16.98 -9.41
CA SER A 379 -20.42 18.03 -8.54
C SER A 379 -19.35 18.62 -7.63
N LEU A 380 -18.50 17.78 -7.05
CA LEU A 380 -17.38 18.20 -6.21
C LEU A 380 -16.32 18.98 -7.02
N ALA A 381 -16.11 18.64 -8.28
CA ALA A 381 -15.19 19.37 -9.16
C ALA A 381 -15.66 20.79 -9.50
N ASN A 382 -16.98 20.98 -9.62
CA ASN A 382 -17.56 22.30 -9.98
C ASN A 382 -17.63 23.26 -8.77
N ASN A 383 -17.43 22.77 -7.55
CA ASN A 383 -17.51 23.56 -6.33
C ASN A 383 -16.11 23.95 -5.78
N GLN A 384 -15.05 23.64 -6.49
CA GLN A 384 -13.66 24.03 -6.23
C GLN A 384 -13.23 25.13 -7.19
#